data_20c22f8363d32f7764acd1e8fbc1999b
#
_entry.id   20c22f8363d32f7764acd1e8fbc1999b
#
_cell.length_a   1.000
_cell.length_b   1.000
_cell.length_c   1.000
_cell.angle_alpha   90.00
_cell.angle_beta   90.00
_cell.angle_gamma   90.00
#
_symmetry.space_group_name_H-M   'P 1'
#
loop_
_entity.id
_entity.type
_entity.pdbx_description
1 polymer ?
#
loop_
_entity_poly.entity_id
_entity_poly.type
_entity_poly.pdbx_seq_one_letter_code
_entity_poly.pdbx_strand_id
1 'polypeptide(L)'
;MHRYRSHTCGELRASDVGTDVRLSGWLHNRRDLGGILFIDLRDHYGITQLVARPGTAAAAVLDKLSKETVVRVDGKVVSRGTENINPDLPTGEIEIEAAEVEVLGAAAPLPFTINTDDGVNEERRLEYRFLDLRRERMHRNIMLRSAVIASIRSKMVALGFNEMATPILTATSPEGARDFVVPSRLNPGKFYALPQAPQQFKQLLMISGFDRYFQIAPCFRDEDARADRSPGEFYQLDVEMSFVEQEDVFQPIERLMTELFTEFGNGREVTSPFPRIPFRESMLKYGNDKPDLRAKLELVDITDVFEGSEFKAFAGKHVRALPVPDTAAQPRKFFDGLGDYAVSLGAKGLAWVRVGEDGALTGPIAKFLTEENVKVLTERLGLAAGHAVFFGAGEFDEVSKIMSGVRVEAAKRAGQFEENVFRFCWIVDFPMYEKDEETGKIDFSHNPFSMPQGGMKDLEEKDPLDILAWQYDIVCNGIELSSGAIRNHEPEVMLKAFEIAGYEAETVEREFAGMLRAFRLGAPPHGGIAPGVDRIVMLLADEPNIRETIAFPLNGNAQDLMMGAPTVLEEARLRELNIALRKPVETKAADAKPVAEAVHPDAAR
;
A
#
# COMPACT_ATOMS: atom_id res chain seq x y z
N MET A 1 -22.84 -17.21 37.09
CA MET A 1 -22.43 -16.08 36.20
C MET A 1 -20.91 -16.00 36.20
N HIS A 2 -20.29 -15.79 35.05
CA HIS A 2 -18.82 -15.63 34.96
C HIS A 2 -18.37 -14.42 35.81
N ARG A 3 -17.12 -14.47 36.37
CA ARG A 3 -16.61 -13.43 37.29
C ARG A 3 -16.64 -12.02 36.68
N TYR A 4 -16.31 -11.87 35.39
CA TYR A 4 -16.16 -10.57 34.76
C TYR A 4 -17.33 -10.16 33.86
N ARG A 5 -17.97 -11.09 33.14
CA ARG A 5 -19.10 -10.76 32.26
C ARG A 5 -20.01 -11.96 32.01
N SER A 6 -21.31 -11.71 31.84
CA SER A 6 -22.29 -12.66 31.32
C SER A 6 -22.60 -12.42 29.84
N HIS A 7 -22.54 -11.17 29.42
CA HIS A 7 -22.78 -10.71 28.04
C HIS A 7 -21.71 -9.70 27.64
N THR A 8 -21.60 -9.46 26.33
CA THR A 8 -20.75 -8.39 25.74
C THR A 8 -21.54 -7.09 25.62
N CYS A 9 -20.84 -5.96 25.44
CA CYS A 9 -21.47 -4.66 25.26
C CYS A 9 -22.15 -4.47 23.91
N GLY A 10 -21.99 -5.39 22.97
CA GLY A 10 -22.64 -5.36 21.65
C GLY A 10 -23.80 -6.35 21.47
N GLU A 11 -24.04 -7.22 22.46
CA GLU A 11 -24.87 -8.42 22.28
C GLU A 11 -26.35 -8.22 22.67
N LEU A 12 -26.62 -7.37 23.64
CA LEU A 12 -27.97 -7.18 24.23
C LEU A 12 -28.93 -6.47 23.27
N ARG A 13 -30.21 -6.90 23.34
CA ARG A 13 -31.32 -6.40 22.52
C ARG A 13 -32.58 -6.16 23.36
N ALA A 14 -33.63 -5.62 22.73
CA ALA A 14 -34.94 -5.42 23.37
C ALA A 14 -35.54 -6.70 23.94
N SER A 15 -35.23 -7.88 23.41
CA SER A 15 -35.65 -9.19 23.93
C SER A 15 -35.08 -9.53 25.29
N ASP A 16 -33.98 -8.87 25.69
CA ASP A 16 -33.28 -9.14 26.95
C ASP A 16 -33.77 -8.27 28.12
N VAL A 17 -34.75 -7.39 27.86
CA VAL A 17 -35.36 -6.53 28.91
C VAL A 17 -35.86 -7.36 30.07
N GLY A 18 -35.45 -6.95 31.27
CA GLY A 18 -35.76 -7.65 32.52
C GLY A 18 -34.67 -8.64 32.98
N THR A 19 -33.69 -8.93 32.17
CA THR A 19 -32.58 -9.84 32.51
C THR A 19 -31.54 -9.15 33.40
N ASP A 20 -31.04 -9.87 34.40
CA ASP A 20 -29.89 -9.44 35.20
C ASP A 20 -28.61 -9.80 34.48
N VAL A 21 -27.74 -8.80 34.24
CA VAL A 21 -26.52 -8.95 33.45
C VAL A 21 -25.30 -8.44 34.18
N ARG A 22 -24.13 -8.96 33.78
CA ARG A 22 -22.81 -8.48 34.19
C ARG A 22 -22.05 -8.11 32.93
N LEU A 23 -21.65 -6.84 32.82
CA LEU A 23 -20.83 -6.31 31.70
C LEU A 23 -19.47 -5.86 32.24
N SER A 24 -18.44 -5.97 31.42
CA SER A 24 -17.14 -5.38 31.71
C SER A 24 -16.60 -4.67 30.46
N GLY A 25 -16.05 -3.48 30.66
CA GLY A 25 -15.54 -2.65 29.58
C GLY A 25 -14.90 -1.36 30.07
N TRP A 26 -14.66 -0.48 29.17
CA TRP A 26 -14.10 0.86 29.38
C TRP A 26 -15.20 1.90 29.41
N LEU A 27 -15.12 2.85 30.35
CA LEU A 27 -16.02 4.02 30.42
C LEU A 27 -15.68 4.95 29.25
N HIS A 28 -16.51 4.92 28.20
CA HIS A 28 -16.23 5.63 26.93
C HIS A 28 -16.70 7.09 26.98
N ASN A 29 -17.99 7.32 27.24
CA ASN A 29 -18.59 8.63 27.43
C ASN A 29 -19.35 8.71 28.73
N ARG A 30 -19.47 9.93 29.26
CA ARG A 30 -20.26 10.22 30.44
C ARG A 30 -21.04 11.51 30.23
N ARG A 31 -22.32 11.47 30.59
CA ARG A 31 -23.24 12.61 30.61
C ARG A 31 -23.96 12.63 31.93
N ASP A 32 -24.10 13.80 32.55
CA ASP A 32 -24.90 14.03 33.73
C ASP A 32 -26.11 14.88 33.32
N LEU A 33 -27.31 14.38 33.51
CA LEU A 33 -28.55 15.06 33.21
C LEU A 33 -29.43 15.06 34.48
N GLY A 34 -29.34 16.16 35.22
CA GLY A 34 -30.12 16.34 36.44
C GLY A 34 -29.77 15.36 37.57
N GLY A 35 -28.51 14.94 37.67
CA GLY A 35 -28.00 13.99 38.64
C GLY A 35 -28.10 12.52 38.20
N ILE A 36 -28.74 12.22 37.10
CA ILE A 36 -28.73 10.88 36.51
C ILE A 36 -27.50 10.77 35.59
N LEU A 37 -26.66 9.78 35.88
CA LEU A 37 -25.47 9.50 35.07
C LEU A 37 -25.81 8.55 33.93
N PHE A 38 -25.55 8.97 32.71
CA PHE A 38 -25.59 8.15 31.51
C PHE A 38 -24.15 7.90 31.08
N ILE A 39 -23.77 6.63 30.95
CA ILE A 39 -22.40 6.22 30.65
C ILE A 39 -22.42 5.20 29.53
N ASP A 40 -21.66 5.45 28.48
CA ASP A 40 -21.41 4.48 27.43
C ASP A 40 -20.29 3.55 27.90
N LEU A 41 -20.59 2.27 28.13
CA LEU A 41 -19.63 1.23 28.42
C LEU A 41 -19.25 0.54 27.08
N ARG A 42 -17.96 0.52 26.76
CA ARG A 42 -17.43 -0.06 25.52
C ARG A 42 -16.58 -1.29 25.81
N ASP A 43 -16.75 -2.32 25.02
CA ASP A 43 -15.82 -3.45 24.91
C ASP A 43 -15.40 -3.69 23.44
N HIS A 44 -14.81 -4.84 23.14
CA HIS A 44 -14.44 -5.23 21.78
C HIS A 44 -15.63 -5.34 20.83
N TYR A 45 -16.81 -5.70 21.35
CA TYR A 45 -17.97 -6.07 20.54
C TYR A 45 -18.95 -4.91 20.33
N GLY A 46 -18.83 -3.83 21.10
CA GLY A 46 -19.72 -2.68 20.95
C GLY A 46 -19.82 -1.79 22.18
N ILE A 47 -20.91 -1.04 22.21
CA ILE A 47 -21.22 -0.06 23.26
C ILE A 47 -22.62 -0.34 23.82
N THR A 48 -22.76 -0.33 25.15
CA THR A 48 -24.04 -0.36 25.83
C THR A 48 -24.13 0.80 26.83
N GLN A 49 -25.25 1.53 26.84
CA GLN A 49 -25.47 2.61 27.78
C GLN A 49 -25.80 2.04 29.17
N LEU A 50 -25.13 2.56 30.16
CA LEU A 50 -25.46 2.40 31.59
C LEU A 50 -26.25 3.61 32.08
N VAL A 51 -27.19 3.40 32.95
CA VAL A 51 -27.86 4.47 33.69
C VAL A 51 -27.68 4.24 35.21
N ALA A 52 -27.22 5.27 35.90
CA ALA A 52 -27.10 5.24 37.36
C ALA A 52 -27.85 6.42 37.96
N ARG A 53 -28.83 6.11 38.85
CA ARG A 53 -29.70 7.11 39.46
C ARG A 53 -29.07 7.74 40.70
N PRO A 54 -29.38 9.00 40.99
CA PRO A 54 -28.89 9.68 42.21
C PRO A 54 -29.16 8.86 43.49
N GLY A 55 -28.17 8.84 44.37
CA GLY A 55 -28.30 8.15 45.66
C GLY A 55 -28.02 6.64 45.62
N THR A 56 -27.76 6.05 44.44
CA THR A 56 -27.36 4.64 44.32
C THR A 56 -25.86 4.45 44.58
N ALA A 57 -25.46 3.25 45.03
CA ALA A 57 -24.06 2.89 45.20
C ALA A 57 -23.30 2.97 43.87
N ALA A 58 -23.92 2.54 42.78
CA ALA A 58 -23.37 2.61 41.45
C ALA A 58 -23.05 4.06 41.02
N ALA A 59 -24.00 5.00 41.23
CA ALA A 59 -23.78 6.41 40.92
C ALA A 59 -22.63 7.01 41.73
N ALA A 60 -22.52 6.70 43.01
CA ALA A 60 -21.46 7.21 43.91
C ALA A 60 -20.05 6.74 43.49
N VAL A 61 -19.94 5.57 42.84
CA VAL A 61 -18.68 5.06 42.27
C VAL A 61 -18.43 5.71 40.92
N LEU A 62 -19.38 5.60 39.97
CA LEU A 62 -19.24 6.05 38.59
C LEU A 62 -18.97 7.54 38.45
N ASP A 63 -19.51 8.36 39.36
CA ASP A 63 -19.31 9.81 39.38
C ASP A 63 -17.85 10.23 39.54
N LYS A 64 -17.04 9.43 40.20
CA LYS A 64 -15.63 9.71 40.51
C LYS A 64 -14.65 9.17 39.45
N LEU A 65 -15.12 8.37 38.49
CA LEU A 65 -14.26 7.68 37.57
C LEU A 65 -13.96 8.51 36.31
N SER A 66 -12.71 8.41 35.85
CA SER A 66 -12.25 8.98 34.60
C SER A 66 -12.74 8.16 33.43
N LYS A 67 -12.83 8.79 32.23
CA LYS A 67 -12.95 8.07 30.96
C LYS A 67 -11.84 7.03 30.83
N GLU A 68 -12.14 5.94 30.12
CA GLU A 68 -11.23 4.80 29.88
C GLU A 68 -10.86 4.01 31.17
N THR A 69 -11.48 4.29 32.34
CA THR A 69 -11.42 3.37 33.47
C THR A 69 -12.13 2.07 33.11
N VAL A 70 -11.52 0.94 33.45
CA VAL A 70 -12.10 -0.39 33.23
C VAL A 70 -12.97 -0.75 34.43
N VAL A 71 -14.23 -1.08 34.17
CA VAL A 71 -15.19 -1.45 35.21
C VAL A 71 -15.90 -2.77 34.90
N ARG A 72 -16.36 -3.44 35.97
CA ARG A 72 -17.42 -4.43 35.90
C ARG A 72 -18.70 -3.80 36.46
N VAL A 73 -19.80 -3.99 35.76
CA VAL A 73 -21.11 -3.47 36.16
C VAL A 73 -22.12 -4.62 36.22
N ASP A 74 -22.76 -4.80 37.36
CA ASP A 74 -23.91 -5.66 37.53
C ASP A 74 -25.16 -4.80 37.48
N GLY A 75 -26.16 -5.19 36.71
CA GLY A 75 -27.38 -4.41 36.54
C GLY A 75 -28.47 -5.17 35.80
N LYS A 76 -29.57 -4.49 35.57
CA LYS A 76 -30.73 -5.03 34.86
C LYS A 76 -30.91 -4.35 33.53
N VAL A 77 -31.20 -5.12 32.49
CA VAL A 77 -31.55 -4.60 31.17
C VAL A 77 -32.92 -3.94 31.23
N VAL A 78 -33.03 -2.68 30.86
CA VAL A 78 -34.27 -1.91 30.78
C VAL A 78 -34.43 -1.28 29.38
N SER A 79 -35.69 -1.03 28.99
CA SER A 79 -35.98 -0.31 27.74
C SER A 79 -35.71 1.19 27.92
N ARG A 80 -35.15 1.84 26.92
CA ARG A 80 -35.00 3.32 26.90
C ARG A 80 -36.30 4.07 26.65
N GLY A 81 -37.37 3.37 26.27
CA GLY A 81 -38.60 3.99 25.76
C GLY A 81 -38.42 4.55 24.34
N THR A 82 -39.54 4.67 23.63
CA THR A 82 -39.54 4.97 22.20
C THR A 82 -38.90 6.30 21.83
N GLU A 83 -38.95 7.30 22.71
CA GLU A 83 -38.43 8.65 22.48
C GLU A 83 -36.89 8.76 22.66
N ASN A 84 -36.28 7.75 23.33
CA ASN A 84 -34.87 7.76 23.69
C ASN A 84 -34.04 6.67 22.96
N ILE A 85 -34.61 6.01 21.98
CA ILE A 85 -33.91 5.01 21.16
C ILE A 85 -32.77 5.71 20.39
N ASN A 86 -31.59 5.12 20.48
CA ASN A 86 -30.44 5.56 19.68
C ASN A 86 -30.28 4.63 18.46
N PRO A 87 -30.63 5.04 17.24
CA PRO A 87 -30.56 4.21 16.04
C PRO A 87 -29.12 3.91 15.60
N ASP A 88 -28.13 4.68 16.07
CA ASP A 88 -26.72 4.51 15.71
C ASP A 88 -26.04 3.35 16.46
N LEU A 89 -26.69 2.81 17.50
CA LEU A 89 -26.17 1.70 18.28
C LEU A 89 -27.03 0.44 18.12
N PRO A 90 -26.44 -0.73 17.87
CA PRO A 90 -27.19 -2.00 17.88
C PRO A 90 -27.92 -2.30 19.19
N THR A 91 -27.41 -1.75 20.30
CA THR A 91 -27.99 -1.83 21.66
C THR A 91 -28.87 -0.62 22.02
N GLY A 92 -29.18 0.23 21.05
CA GLY A 92 -29.78 1.55 21.27
C GLY A 92 -31.21 1.55 21.80
N GLU A 93 -31.92 0.43 21.76
CA GLU A 93 -33.27 0.26 22.34
C GLU A 93 -33.24 0.01 23.85
N ILE A 94 -32.10 -0.39 24.38
CA ILE A 94 -31.93 -0.78 25.79
C ILE A 94 -30.85 0.05 26.49
N GLU A 95 -30.91 0.03 27.83
CA GLU A 95 -29.85 0.49 28.70
C GLU A 95 -29.76 -0.42 29.94
N ILE A 96 -28.67 -0.33 30.67
CA ILE A 96 -28.48 -1.12 31.90
C ILE A 96 -28.66 -0.21 33.10
N GLU A 97 -29.68 -0.49 33.91
CA GLU A 97 -29.81 0.12 35.22
C GLU A 97 -28.76 -0.48 36.16
N ALA A 98 -27.68 0.30 36.41
CA ALA A 98 -26.50 -0.15 37.13
C ALA A 98 -26.83 -0.30 38.64
N ALA A 99 -26.63 -1.50 39.20
CA ALA A 99 -26.81 -1.81 40.62
C ALA A 99 -25.48 -1.79 41.39
N GLU A 100 -24.45 -2.49 40.87
CA GLU A 100 -23.13 -2.60 41.47
C GLU A 100 -22.04 -2.30 40.45
N VAL A 101 -20.97 -1.62 40.87
CA VAL A 101 -19.82 -1.30 40.06
C VAL A 101 -18.53 -1.66 40.77
N GLU A 102 -17.69 -2.46 40.12
CA GLU A 102 -16.32 -2.77 40.56
C GLU A 102 -15.33 -2.15 39.61
N VAL A 103 -14.35 -1.40 40.12
CA VAL A 103 -13.24 -0.86 39.33
C VAL A 103 -12.20 -1.96 39.13
N LEU A 104 -12.00 -2.37 37.89
CA LEU A 104 -11.00 -3.38 37.49
C LEU A 104 -9.65 -2.78 37.17
N GLY A 105 -9.61 -1.55 36.63
CA GLY A 105 -8.39 -0.83 36.29
C GLY A 105 -8.66 0.66 36.16
N ALA A 106 -8.10 1.47 37.06
CA ALA A 106 -8.24 2.91 36.99
C ALA A 106 -7.42 3.51 35.84
N ALA A 107 -7.97 4.50 35.13
CA ALA A 107 -7.27 5.23 34.10
C ALA A 107 -6.67 6.53 34.66
N ALA A 108 -5.41 6.79 34.33
CA ALA A 108 -4.78 8.09 34.47
C ALA A 108 -5.33 9.08 33.41
N PRO A 109 -5.06 10.40 33.54
CA PRO A 109 -5.41 11.34 32.48
C PRO A 109 -4.86 10.93 31.14
N LEU A 110 -5.73 10.92 30.12
CA LEU A 110 -5.36 10.45 28.79
C LEU A 110 -4.49 11.49 28.07
N PRO A 111 -3.49 11.04 27.28
CA PRO A 111 -2.64 11.93 26.49
C PRO A 111 -3.38 12.59 25.30
N PHE A 112 -4.49 12.00 24.87
CA PHE A 112 -5.40 12.50 23.83
C PHE A 112 -6.79 11.86 23.96
N THR A 113 -7.78 12.46 23.31
CA THR A 113 -9.15 11.93 23.24
C THR A 113 -9.26 10.72 22.34
N ILE A 114 -10.04 9.71 22.74
CA ILE A 114 -10.26 8.49 21.96
C ILE A 114 -11.52 8.61 21.07
N ASN A 115 -12.48 9.43 21.49
CA ASN A 115 -13.82 9.52 20.90
C ASN A 115 -13.90 10.43 19.67
N THR A 116 -12.85 11.13 19.35
CA THR A 116 -12.79 12.10 18.25
C THR A 116 -11.55 11.84 17.41
N ASP A 117 -11.66 12.07 16.10
CA ASP A 117 -10.55 11.96 15.13
C ASP A 117 -9.84 13.32 14.95
N ASP A 118 -9.72 14.08 16.01
CA ASP A 118 -9.15 15.42 16.02
C ASP A 118 -7.63 15.39 15.98
N GLY A 119 -7.07 15.53 14.80
CA GLY A 119 -5.73 16.06 14.47
C GLY A 119 -4.55 15.70 15.38
N VAL A 120 -4.61 14.58 16.12
CA VAL A 120 -3.50 14.14 16.97
C VAL A 120 -2.34 13.71 16.09
N ASN A 121 -1.17 14.29 16.33
CA ASN A 121 0.06 13.97 15.63
C ASN A 121 0.33 12.46 15.65
N GLU A 122 0.77 11.93 14.50
CA GLU A 122 1.05 10.50 14.30
C GLU A 122 2.04 9.96 15.36
N GLU A 123 3.13 10.66 15.64
CA GLU A 123 4.11 10.24 16.65
C GLU A 123 3.46 10.02 18.03
N ARG A 124 2.56 10.93 18.44
CA ARG A 124 1.83 10.80 19.72
C ARG A 124 0.88 9.60 19.69
N ARG A 125 0.25 9.34 18.56
CA ARG A 125 -0.61 8.16 18.36
C ARG A 125 0.21 6.87 18.40
N LEU A 126 1.41 6.84 17.85
CA LEU A 126 2.30 5.68 17.87
C LEU A 126 2.92 5.45 19.26
N GLU A 127 3.28 6.50 20.00
CA GLU A 127 3.74 6.39 21.41
C GLU A 127 2.70 5.72 22.31
N TYR A 128 1.41 6.03 22.09
CA TYR A 128 0.29 5.47 22.82
C TYR A 128 -0.61 4.61 21.92
N ARG A 129 -0.02 3.82 21.04
CA ARG A 129 -0.75 3.05 20.03
C ARG A 129 -1.86 2.16 20.62
N PHE A 130 -1.67 1.61 21.80
CA PHE A 130 -2.70 0.84 22.50
C PHE A 130 -3.96 1.66 22.87
N LEU A 131 -3.86 3.00 22.99
CA LEU A 131 -5.02 3.88 23.11
C LEU A 131 -5.61 4.22 21.75
N ASP A 132 -4.77 4.49 20.76
CA ASP A 132 -5.20 4.77 19.40
C ASP A 132 -6.00 3.60 18.79
N LEU A 133 -5.59 2.36 19.06
CA LEU A 133 -6.32 1.13 18.68
C LEU A 133 -7.71 1.00 19.32
N ARG A 134 -8.04 1.78 20.35
CA ARG A 134 -9.39 1.84 20.94
C ARG A 134 -10.34 2.75 20.16
N ARG A 135 -9.83 3.60 19.25
CA ARG A 135 -10.65 4.42 18.36
C ARG A 135 -11.41 3.52 17.39
N GLU A 136 -12.64 3.85 17.08
CA GLU A 136 -13.51 3.03 16.24
C GLU A 136 -12.89 2.78 14.86
N ARG A 137 -12.34 3.81 14.21
CA ARG A 137 -11.67 3.70 12.91
C ARG A 137 -10.50 2.70 12.97
N MET A 138 -9.61 2.85 13.95
CA MET A 138 -8.44 1.98 14.09
C MET A 138 -8.84 0.54 14.43
N HIS A 139 -9.79 0.36 15.36
CA HIS A 139 -10.31 -0.95 15.70
C HIS A 139 -10.91 -1.64 14.47
N ARG A 140 -11.73 -0.94 13.68
CA ARG A 140 -12.32 -1.43 12.44
C ARG A 140 -11.26 -1.85 11.43
N ASN A 141 -10.20 -1.05 11.23
CA ASN A 141 -9.13 -1.35 10.29
C ASN A 141 -8.37 -2.63 10.68
N ILE A 142 -8.07 -2.82 11.95
CA ILE A 142 -7.38 -4.04 12.42
C ILE A 142 -8.29 -5.27 12.34
N MET A 143 -9.57 -5.13 12.61
CA MET A 143 -10.55 -6.20 12.44
C MET A 143 -10.73 -6.57 10.95
N LEU A 144 -10.77 -5.57 10.07
CA LEU A 144 -10.78 -5.78 8.62
C LEU A 144 -9.54 -6.56 8.19
N ARG A 145 -8.33 -6.14 8.62
CA ARG A 145 -7.08 -6.88 8.34
C ARG A 145 -7.18 -8.34 8.76
N SER A 146 -7.67 -8.61 9.96
CA SER A 146 -7.83 -9.97 10.47
C SER A 146 -8.78 -10.80 9.61
N ALA A 147 -9.93 -10.23 9.22
CA ALA A 147 -10.92 -10.88 8.37
C ALA A 147 -10.38 -11.13 6.95
N VAL A 148 -9.70 -10.16 6.36
CA VAL A 148 -9.06 -10.27 5.03
C VAL A 148 -8.03 -11.40 5.02
N ILE A 149 -7.15 -11.48 6.01
CA ILE A 149 -6.15 -12.56 6.10
C ILE A 149 -6.82 -13.94 6.24
N ALA A 150 -7.85 -14.05 7.06
CA ALA A 150 -8.60 -15.30 7.21
C ALA A 150 -9.29 -15.72 5.90
N SER A 151 -9.89 -14.75 5.19
CA SER A 151 -10.53 -14.97 3.88
C SER A 151 -9.50 -15.39 2.81
N ILE A 152 -8.34 -14.72 2.74
CA ILE A 152 -7.24 -15.11 1.84
C ILE A 152 -6.85 -16.57 2.07
N ARG A 153 -6.59 -16.97 3.31
CA ARG A 153 -6.22 -18.38 3.63
C ARG A 153 -7.28 -19.37 3.18
N SER A 154 -8.55 -19.10 3.47
CA SER A 154 -9.67 -19.94 3.08
C SER A 154 -9.77 -20.11 1.55
N LYS A 155 -9.65 -18.99 0.81
CA LYS A 155 -9.73 -19.00 -0.65
C LYS A 155 -8.52 -19.67 -1.29
N MET A 156 -7.31 -19.44 -0.78
CA MET A 156 -6.09 -20.11 -1.30
C MET A 156 -6.14 -21.62 -1.12
N VAL A 157 -6.59 -22.10 0.05
CA VAL A 157 -6.80 -23.54 0.27
C VAL A 157 -7.86 -24.10 -0.67
N ALA A 158 -8.97 -23.37 -0.89
CA ALA A 158 -10.02 -23.78 -1.83
C ALA A 158 -9.53 -23.82 -3.30
N LEU A 159 -8.51 -23.04 -3.65
CA LEU A 159 -7.82 -23.04 -4.95
C LEU A 159 -6.75 -24.14 -5.06
N GLY A 160 -6.59 -24.99 -4.03
CA GLY A 160 -5.67 -26.12 -4.02
C GLY A 160 -4.23 -25.76 -3.61
N PHE A 161 -4.01 -24.60 -3.01
CA PHE A 161 -2.70 -24.23 -2.48
C PHE A 161 -2.48 -24.77 -1.07
N ASN A 162 -1.23 -25.02 -0.73
CA ASN A 162 -0.79 -25.44 0.59
C ASN A 162 -0.02 -24.30 1.29
N GLU A 163 -0.41 -23.96 2.53
CA GLU A 163 0.32 -22.98 3.33
C GLU A 163 1.56 -23.64 3.94
N MET A 164 2.76 -23.11 3.62
CA MET A 164 4.03 -23.64 4.12
C MET A 164 4.88 -22.48 4.65
N ALA A 165 5.38 -22.64 5.87
CA ALA A 165 6.27 -21.66 6.48
C ALA A 165 7.72 -21.81 5.97
N THR A 166 8.38 -20.68 5.76
CA THR A 166 9.80 -20.60 5.39
C THR A 166 10.62 -19.96 6.52
N PRO A 167 11.95 -20.17 6.57
CA PRO A 167 12.78 -19.61 7.61
C PRO A 167 12.79 -18.08 7.65
N ILE A 168 12.75 -17.52 8.87
CA ILE A 168 12.97 -16.09 9.12
C ILE A 168 14.45 -15.76 9.32
N LEU A 169 15.24 -16.65 9.88
CA LEU A 169 16.69 -16.51 9.97
C LEU A 169 17.34 -17.21 8.77
N THR A 170 17.91 -16.44 7.85
CA THR A 170 18.50 -16.94 6.60
C THR A 170 19.84 -16.29 6.31
N ALA A 171 20.40 -16.51 5.14
CA ALA A 171 21.54 -15.79 4.62
C ALA A 171 21.12 -14.45 4.02
N THR A 172 22.07 -13.52 3.88
CA THR A 172 21.86 -12.29 3.09
C THR A 172 21.45 -12.62 1.67
N SER A 173 20.55 -11.81 1.12
CA SER A 173 20.04 -11.98 -0.24
C SER A 173 20.37 -10.75 -1.09
N PRO A 174 20.87 -10.90 -2.32
CA PRO A 174 21.16 -9.79 -3.20
C PRO A 174 19.91 -9.29 -3.96
N GLU A 175 18.73 -9.30 -3.33
CA GLU A 175 17.45 -8.94 -3.97
C GLU A 175 17.20 -7.41 -4.07
N GLY A 176 18.22 -6.59 -3.88
CA GLY A 176 18.17 -5.15 -4.15
C GLY A 176 17.90 -4.25 -2.95
N ALA A 177 17.15 -4.66 -1.93
CA ALA A 177 16.97 -3.90 -0.70
C ALA A 177 18.13 -4.16 0.30
N ARG A 178 18.24 -3.31 1.32
CA ARG A 178 19.20 -3.56 2.43
C ARG A 178 18.61 -4.56 3.41
N ASP A 179 19.44 -5.53 3.85
CA ASP A 179 19.06 -6.55 4.82
C ASP A 179 19.11 -6.04 6.26
N PHE A 180 18.13 -6.43 7.08
CA PHE A 180 18.31 -6.46 8.52
C PHE A 180 19.12 -7.67 8.93
N VAL A 181 20.24 -7.46 9.64
CA VAL A 181 21.15 -8.54 10.01
C VAL A 181 21.16 -8.82 11.51
N VAL A 182 21.22 -10.10 11.87
CA VAL A 182 21.23 -10.59 13.25
C VAL A 182 22.54 -11.33 13.51
N PRO A 183 23.37 -10.91 14.48
CA PRO A 183 24.65 -11.57 14.75
C PRO A 183 24.46 -12.97 15.32
N SER A 184 25.31 -13.92 14.90
CA SER A 184 25.30 -15.29 15.41
C SER A 184 26.22 -15.44 16.61
N ARG A 185 25.67 -15.77 17.79
CA ARG A 185 26.47 -16.08 18.98
C ARG A 185 27.32 -17.33 18.82
N LEU A 186 26.82 -18.36 18.12
CA LEU A 186 27.50 -19.63 17.93
C LEU A 186 28.57 -19.60 16.83
N ASN A 187 28.52 -18.62 15.95
CA ASN A 187 29.46 -18.47 14.84
C ASN A 187 29.99 -17.04 14.83
N PRO A 188 31.01 -16.72 15.64
CA PRO A 188 31.55 -15.38 15.75
C PRO A 188 31.95 -14.78 14.40
N GLY A 189 31.59 -13.50 14.17
CA GLY A 189 31.82 -12.81 12.90
C GLY A 189 30.87 -13.18 11.76
N LYS A 190 29.89 -14.07 12.00
CA LYS A 190 28.81 -14.39 11.03
C LYS A 190 27.48 -13.84 11.48
N PHE A 191 26.63 -13.53 10.49
CA PHE A 191 25.33 -12.95 10.70
C PHE A 191 24.26 -13.78 9.97
N TYR A 192 23.07 -13.85 10.54
CA TYR A 192 21.85 -14.17 9.83
C TYR A 192 21.28 -12.88 9.25
N ALA A 193 20.53 -12.99 8.17
CA ALA A 193 19.67 -11.91 7.68
C ALA A 193 18.20 -12.26 7.93
N LEU A 194 17.36 -11.23 8.10
CA LEU A 194 15.92 -11.37 8.00
C LEU A 194 15.53 -11.35 6.52
N PRO A 195 14.56 -12.18 6.07
CA PRO A 195 14.28 -12.34 4.65
C PRO A 195 13.59 -11.10 4.07
N GLN A 196 14.07 -10.61 2.94
CA GLN A 196 13.40 -9.55 2.18
C GLN A 196 12.10 -10.06 1.55
N ALA A 197 12.08 -11.32 1.17
CA ALA A 197 10.98 -12.16 0.74
C ALA A 197 11.43 -13.62 0.78
N PRO A 198 10.54 -14.61 0.83
CA PRO A 198 10.93 -16.03 0.80
C PRO A 198 11.26 -16.53 -0.62
N GLN A 199 11.79 -15.66 -1.51
CA GLN A 199 11.95 -15.94 -2.94
C GLN A 199 12.72 -17.22 -3.24
N GLN A 200 13.88 -17.41 -2.64
CA GLN A 200 14.67 -18.61 -2.88
C GLN A 200 14.00 -19.86 -2.30
N PHE A 201 13.38 -19.75 -1.13
CA PHE A 201 12.74 -20.90 -0.47
C PHE A 201 11.50 -21.38 -1.23
N LYS A 202 10.67 -20.47 -1.76
CA LYS A 202 9.48 -20.89 -2.52
C LYS A 202 9.86 -21.59 -3.83
N GLN A 203 10.93 -21.15 -4.51
CA GLN A 203 11.47 -21.86 -5.67
C GLN A 203 12.03 -23.24 -5.29
N LEU A 204 12.75 -23.34 -4.15
CA LEU A 204 13.22 -24.62 -3.64
C LEU A 204 12.06 -25.57 -3.28
N LEU A 205 10.92 -25.06 -2.82
CA LEU A 205 9.72 -25.89 -2.60
C LEU A 205 9.20 -26.47 -3.92
N MET A 206 9.18 -25.69 -5.01
CA MET A 206 8.82 -26.20 -6.34
C MET A 206 9.77 -27.31 -6.79
N ILE A 207 11.08 -27.11 -6.64
CA ILE A 207 12.11 -28.11 -6.95
C ILE A 207 11.98 -29.35 -6.04
N SER A 208 11.47 -29.18 -4.82
CA SER A 208 11.21 -30.29 -3.89
C SER A 208 9.96 -31.10 -4.24
N GLY A 209 9.25 -30.76 -5.31
CA GLY A 209 8.08 -31.49 -5.81
C GLY A 209 6.75 -31.03 -5.25
N PHE A 210 6.69 -29.86 -4.61
CA PHE A 210 5.42 -29.24 -4.26
C PHE A 210 4.88 -28.46 -5.47
N ASP A 211 3.56 -28.51 -5.66
CA ASP A 211 2.94 -28.01 -6.88
C ASP A 211 2.37 -26.59 -6.73
N ARG A 212 1.76 -26.30 -5.57
CA ARG A 212 1.12 -25.03 -5.27
C ARG A 212 1.39 -24.62 -3.83
N TYR A 213 2.17 -23.59 -3.67
CA TYR A 213 2.56 -23.03 -2.38
C TYR A 213 1.96 -21.66 -2.18
N PHE A 214 1.56 -21.36 -0.94
CA PHE A 214 1.40 -19.99 -0.47
C PHE A 214 1.85 -19.82 0.99
N GLN A 215 2.07 -18.59 1.38
CA GLN A 215 2.36 -18.19 2.77
C GLN A 215 1.91 -16.74 2.99
N ILE A 216 1.35 -16.43 4.16
CA ILE A 216 1.31 -15.04 4.63
C ILE A 216 2.67 -14.74 5.25
N ALA A 217 3.60 -14.30 4.42
CA ALA A 217 5.01 -14.20 4.73
C ALA A 217 5.37 -12.86 5.37
N PRO A 218 6.02 -12.85 6.55
CA PRO A 218 6.68 -11.66 7.05
C PRO A 218 7.92 -11.36 6.20
N CYS A 219 8.05 -10.13 5.74
CA CYS A 219 9.16 -9.63 4.93
C CYS A 219 9.79 -8.43 5.62
N PHE A 220 11.11 -8.27 5.46
CA PHE A 220 11.91 -7.26 6.16
C PHE A 220 12.81 -6.54 5.17
N ARG A 221 12.66 -5.23 5.03
CA ARG A 221 13.50 -4.40 4.15
C ARG A 221 13.88 -3.11 4.87
N ASP A 222 15.18 -2.81 4.93
CA ASP A 222 15.68 -1.55 5.44
C ASP A 222 15.59 -0.48 4.34
N GLU A 223 14.39 0.08 4.18
CA GLU A 223 14.03 1.06 3.17
C GLU A 223 13.29 2.24 3.77
N ASP A 224 13.31 3.37 3.07
CA ASP A 224 12.60 4.57 3.50
C ASP A 224 11.07 4.38 3.48
N ALA A 225 10.40 4.97 4.47
CA ALA A 225 8.95 4.95 4.57
C ALA A 225 8.29 5.76 3.45
N ARG A 226 7.13 5.27 2.97
CA ARG A 226 6.20 5.99 2.11
C ARG A 226 4.77 5.76 2.58
N ALA A 227 3.79 6.45 2.01
CA ALA A 227 2.39 6.25 2.35
C ALA A 227 1.93 4.80 2.12
N ASP A 228 2.40 4.17 1.04
CA ASP A 228 2.11 2.80 0.64
C ASP A 228 3.17 1.77 1.06
N ARG A 229 4.17 2.19 1.86
CA ARG A 229 5.28 1.34 2.31
C ARG A 229 5.69 1.65 3.75
N SER A 230 5.54 0.65 4.64
CA SER A 230 6.08 0.72 6.00
C SER A 230 7.60 0.44 5.97
N PRO A 231 8.41 1.16 6.73
CA PRO A 231 9.80 0.80 6.88
C PRO A 231 9.91 -0.49 7.70
N GLY A 232 10.88 -1.32 7.35
CA GLY A 232 11.21 -2.53 8.09
C GLY A 232 10.30 -3.72 7.77
N GLU A 233 9.26 -3.95 8.55
CA GLU A 233 8.41 -5.14 8.47
C GLU A 233 7.12 -4.89 7.68
N PHE A 234 6.77 -5.85 6.82
CA PHE A 234 5.50 -5.90 6.10
C PHE A 234 5.11 -7.35 5.76
N TYR A 235 3.87 -7.58 5.30
CA TYR A 235 3.38 -8.92 5.01
C TYR A 235 2.97 -9.08 3.56
N GLN A 236 3.37 -10.20 2.97
CA GLN A 236 2.96 -10.61 1.62
C GLN A 236 2.13 -11.89 1.65
N LEU A 237 1.15 -11.98 0.76
CA LEU A 237 0.64 -13.26 0.31
C LEU A 237 1.65 -13.79 -0.73
N ASP A 238 2.59 -14.59 -0.30
CA ASP A 238 3.61 -15.14 -1.18
C ASP A 238 3.11 -16.44 -1.84
N VAL A 239 3.24 -16.53 -3.16
CA VAL A 239 2.66 -17.62 -3.98
C VAL A 239 3.68 -18.11 -4.98
N GLU A 240 3.75 -19.44 -5.17
CA GLU A 240 4.54 -20.08 -6.23
C GLU A 240 3.86 -21.36 -6.71
N MET A 241 3.97 -21.67 -8.01
CA MET A 241 3.34 -22.80 -8.67
C MET A 241 4.31 -23.47 -9.66
N SER A 242 4.30 -24.79 -9.73
CA SER A 242 5.08 -25.59 -10.68
C SER A 242 4.29 -25.87 -11.96
N PHE A 243 5.00 -26.08 -13.08
CA PHE A 243 4.46 -26.43 -14.38
C PHE A 243 3.43 -25.44 -14.91
N VAL A 244 3.75 -24.15 -14.84
CA VAL A 244 2.84 -23.05 -15.18
C VAL A 244 3.46 -22.09 -16.20
N GLU A 245 2.59 -21.48 -16.98
CA GLU A 245 2.82 -20.29 -17.78
C GLU A 245 2.20 -19.07 -17.10
N GLN A 246 2.40 -17.88 -17.66
CA GLN A 246 1.96 -16.61 -17.07
C GLN A 246 0.45 -16.57 -16.76
N GLU A 247 -0.39 -17.00 -17.69
CA GLU A 247 -1.85 -17.01 -17.51
C GLU A 247 -2.31 -18.01 -16.42
N ASP A 248 -1.57 -19.08 -16.19
CA ASP A 248 -1.87 -20.04 -15.12
C ASP A 248 -1.67 -19.42 -13.72
N VAL A 249 -0.75 -18.45 -13.61
CA VAL A 249 -0.56 -17.65 -12.39
C VAL A 249 -1.66 -16.60 -12.27
N PHE A 250 -2.05 -15.96 -13.37
CA PHE A 250 -3.06 -14.91 -13.35
C PHE A 250 -4.44 -15.40 -12.89
N GLN A 251 -4.89 -16.53 -13.41
CA GLN A 251 -6.24 -17.05 -13.14
C GLN A 251 -6.58 -17.17 -11.64
N PRO A 252 -5.81 -17.88 -10.79
CA PRO A 252 -6.12 -17.98 -9.37
C PRO A 252 -6.00 -16.65 -8.63
N ILE A 253 -5.08 -15.78 -9.04
CA ILE A 253 -4.87 -14.47 -8.41
C ILE A 253 -6.01 -13.50 -8.78
N GLU A 254 -6.43 -13.44 -10.04
CA GLU A 254 -7.61 -12.65 -10.44
C GLU A 254 -8.86 -13.08 -9.69
N ARG A 255 -9.08 -14.40 -9.60
CA ARG A 255 -10.21 -14.94 -8.86
C ARG A 255 -10.15 -14.53 -7.39
N LEU A 256 -9.00 -14.71 -6.75
CA LEU A 256 -8.79 -14.32 -5.35
C LEU A 256 -9.08 -12.83 -5.15
N MET A 257 -8.47 -11.96 -5.96
CA MET A 257 -8.62 -10.50 -5.82
C MET A 257 -10.07 -10.06 -6.08
N THR A 258 -10.70 -10.59 -7.11
CA THR A 258 -12.11 -10.30 -7.42
C THR A 258 -13.03 -10.69 -6.25
N GLU A 259 -12.89 -11.91 -5.74
CA GLU A 259 -13.69 -12.40 -4.62
C GLU A 259 -13.43 -11.60 -3.33
N LEU A 260 -12.16 -11.27 -3.04
CA LEU A 260 -11.76 -10.54 -1.83
C LEU A 260 -12.27 -9.08 -1.85
N PHE A 261 -12.08 -8.38 -2.98
CA PHE A 261 -12.52 -6.99 -3.12
C PHE A 261 -14.04 -6.87 -3.25
N THR A 262 -14.71 -7.91 -3.72
CA THR A 262 -16.19 -7.99 -3.68
C THR A 262 -16.68 -8.20 -2.24
N GLU A 263 -16.04 -9.09 -1.48
CA GLU A 263 -16.41 -9.41 -0.10
C GLU A 263 -16.23 -8.23 0.87
N PHE A 264 -15.11 -7.52 0.77
CA PHE A 264 -14.73 -6.45 1.71
C PHE A 264 -14.82 -5.02 1.12
N GLY A 265 -15.19 -4.88 -0.14
CA GLY A 265 -15.18 -3.61 -0.85
C GLY A 265 -16.41 -2.73 -0.65
N ASN A 266 -17.32 -3.07 0.28
CA ASN A 266 -18.53 -2.29 0.57
C ASN A 266 -19.39 -2.01 -0.68
N GLY A 267 -19.53 -3.00 -1.57
CA GLY A 267 -20.36 -2.90 -2.78
C GLY A 267 -19.73 -2.09 -3.93
N ARG A 268 -18.46 -1.67 -3.81
CA ARG A 268 -17.73 -1.04 -4.91
C ARG A 268 -17.53 -2.02 -6.06
N GLU A 269 -17.64 -1.53 -7.29
CA GLU A 269 -17.42 -2.32 -8.50
C GLU A 269 -15.96 -2.77 -8.60
N VAL A 270 -15.73 -4.03 -8.99
CA VAL A 270 -14.41 -4.59 -9.24
C VAL A 270 -14.28 -4.92 -10.73
N THR A 271 -13.18 -4.50 -11.36
CA THR A 271 -12.88 -4.87 -12.76
C THR A 271 -12.82 -6.38 -12.91
N SER A 272 -13.44 -6.93 -13.95
CA SER A 272 -13.30 -8.35 -14.33
C SER A 272 -13.69 -8.52 -15.80
N PRO A 273 -12.87 -9.21 -16.63
CA PRO A 273 -11.49 -9.63 -16.36
C PRO A 273 -10.52 -8.46 -16.22
N PHE A 274 -9.34 -8.69 -15.63
CA PHE A 274 -8.31 -7.65 -15.52
C PHE A 274 -7.62 -7.45 -16.89
N PRO A 275 -7.54 -6.23 -17.44
CA PRO A 275 -6.82 -6.01 -18.69
C PRO A 275 -5.32 -6.30 -18.54
N ARG A 276 -4.70 -6.85 -19.61
CA ARG A 276 -3.26 -7.02 -19.75
C ARG A 276 -2.72 -5.83 -20.54
N ILE A 277 -1.85 -5.05 -19.93
CA ILE A 277 -1.28 -3.85 -20.53
C ILE A 277 0.24 -4.06 -20.61
N PRO A 278 0.83 -4.11 -21.81
CA PRO A 278 2.28 -4.16 -21.95
C PRO A 278 2.95 -2.96 -21.26
N PHE A 279 4.08 -3.17 -20.61
CA PHE A 279 4.84 -2.13 -19.90
C PHE A 279 5.06 -0.88 -20.77
N ARG A 280 5.52 -1.08 -22.01
CA ARG A 280 5.75 0.02 -22.95
C ARG A 280 4.47 0.79 -23.26
N GLU A 281 3.34 0.10 -23.40
CA GLU A 281 2.04 0.74 -23.62
C GLU A 281 1.61 1.54 -22.39
N SER A 282 1.82 1.01 -21.18
CA SER A 282 1.52 1.72 -19.93
C SER A 282 2.33 3.01 -19.82
N MET A 283 3.63 2.97 -20.11
CA MET A 283 4.50 4.14 -20.13
C MET A 283 4.04 5.18 -21.18
N LEU A 284 3.60 4.72 -22.35
CA LEU A 284 3.12 5.60 -23.41
C LEU A 284 1.75 6.20 -23.11
N LYS A 285 0.78 5.45 -22.63
CA LYS A 285 -0.60 5.92 -22.44
C LYS A 285 -0.86 6.55 -21.07
N TYR A 286 -0.17 6.08 -20.04
CA TYR A 286 -0.46 6.50 -18.67
C TYR A 286 0.73 7.19 -18.00
N GLY A 287 1.94 7.09 -18.58
CA GLY A 287 3.16 7.73 -18.10
C GLY A 287 3.82 7.04 -16.91
N ASN A 288 3.38 5.82 -16.55
CA ASN A 288 3.98 4.99 -15.51
C ASN A 288 3.60 3.51 -15.66
N ASP A 289 4.24 2.66 -14.87
CA ASP A 289 4.05 1.21 -14.77
C ASP A 289 2.91 0.78 -13.81
N LYS A 290 2.24 1.73 -13.16
CA LYS A 290 1.14 1.49 -12.21
C LYS A 290 -0.03 2.46 -12.43
N PRO A 291 -0.70 2.36 -13.60
CA PRO A 291 -1.70 3.33 -14.01
C PRO A 291 -2.94 3.30 -13.10
N ASP A 292 -3.43 4.49 -12.73
CA ASP A 292 -4.77 4.62 -12.17
C ASP A 292 -5.79 4.66 -13.31
N LEU A 293 -6.44 3.52 -13.56
CA LEU A 293 -7.42 3.37 -14.63
C LEU A 293 -8.78 4.01 -14.33
N ARG A 294 -8.96 4.57 -13.13
CA ARG A 294 -10.14 5.39 -12.81
C ARG A 294 -10.13 6.71 -13.58
N ALA A 295 -8.96 7.23 -13.93
CA ALA A 295 -8.82 8.36 -14.84
C ALA A 295 -8.91 7.86 -16.29
N LYS A 296 -9.97 8.25 -17.00
CA LYS A 296 -10.26 7.80 -18.38
C LYS A 296 -9.50 8.59 -19.47
N LEU A 297 -8.46 9.29 -19.10
CA LEU A 297 -7.62 10.07 -20.00
C LEU A 297 -6.36 9.29 -20.37
N GLU A 298 -5.88 9.44 -21.59
CA GLU A 298 -4.63 8.85 -22.07
C GLU A 298 -3.67 9.94 -22.55
N LEU A 299 -2.38 9.72 -22.31
CA LEU A 299 -1.29 10.53 -22.86
C LEU A 299 -1.02 10.09 -24.29
N VAL A 300 -0.60 11.02 -25.11
CA VAL A 300 -0.16 10.75 -26.49
C VAL A 300 1.23 11.34 -26.70
N ASP A 301 2.12 10.56 -27.27
CA ASP A 301 3.43 11.05 -27.71
C ASP A 301 3.28 11.87 -28.99
N ILE A 302 3.82 13.08 -28.95
CA ILE A 302 3.80 14.02 -30.06
C ILE A 302 5.17 14.64 -30.29
N THR A 303 6.23 13.94 -29.89
CA THR A 303 7.62 14.40 -29.98
C THR A 303 7.99 14.79 -31.41
N ASP A 304 7.61 13.97 -32.37
CA ASP A 304 7.86 14.19 -33.80
C ASP A 304 7.20 15.46 -34.38
N VAL A 305 6.06 15.88 -33.82
CA VAL A 305 5.36 17.11 -34.26
C VAL A 305 6.17 18.36 -33.95
N PHE A 306 7.06 18.29 -32.97
CA PHE A 306 7.90 19.41 -32.52
C PHE A 306 9.38 19.23 -32.90
N GLU A 307 9.72 18.23 -33.73
CA GLU A 307 11.05 18.13 -34.32
C GLU A 307 11.35 19.37 -35.16
N GLY A 308 12.46 20.06 -34.86
CA GLY A 308 12.84 21.30 -35.54
C GLY A 308 11.99 22.53 -35.16
N SER A 309 11.12 22.45 -34.17
CA SER A 309 10.31 23.58 -33.71
C SER A 309 11.15 24.70 -33.12
N GLU A 310 10.79 25.97 -33.44
CA GLU A 310 11.39 27.16 -32.82
C GLU A 310 10.96 27.35 -31.35
N PHE A 311 9.99 26.58 -30.87
CA PHE A 311 9.53 26.67 -29.48
C PHE A 311 10.53 25.99 -28.56
N LYS A 312 11.46 26.79 -28.02
CA LYS A 312 12.59 26.34 -27.18
C LYS A 312 12.21 25.42 -26.01
N ALA A 313 10.98 25.52 -25.51
CA ALA A 313 10.52 24.68 -24.39
C ALA A 313 10.36 23.21 -24.82
N PHE A 314 10.10 22.92 -26.10
CA PHE A 314 9.85 21.60 -26.64
C PHE A 314 11.00 21.08 -27.53
N ALA A 315 11.80 21.99 -28.10
CA ALA A 315 12.88 21.65 -29.01
C ALA A 315 13.86 20.62 -28.41
N GLY A 316 14.05 19.50 -29.09
CA GLY A 316 14.98 18.42 -28.69
C GLY A 316 14.58 17.66 -27.44
N LYS A 317 13.30 17.66 -27.07
CA LYS A 317 12.75 16.95 -25.89
C LYS A 317 11.64 16.01 -26.30
N HIS A 318 11.36 15.02 -25.46
CA HIS A 318 10.12 14.27 -25.55
C HIS A 318 8.95 15.17 -25.19
N VAL A 319 7.89 15.17 -26.00
CA VAL A 319 6.70 15.97 -25.80
C VAL A 319 5.48 15.07 -25.66
N ARG A 320 4.81 15.18 -24.51
CA ARG A 320 3.64 14.37 -24.18
C ARG A 320 2.39 15.26 -24.11
N ALA A 321 1.35 14.90 -24.84
CA ALA A 321 0.07 15.60 -24.84
C ALA A 321 -0.98 14.85 -24.03
N LEU A 322 -1.83 15.61 -23.34
CA LEU A 322 -3.00 15.13 -22.61
C LEU A 322 -4.24 15.85 -23.15
N PRO A 323 -5.02 15.27 -24.06
CA PRO A 323 -6.32 15.80 -24.45
C PRO A 323 -7.32 15.58 -23.31
N VAL A 324 -8.05 16.64 -22.95
CA VAL A 324 -9.09 16.59 -21.92
C VAL A 324 -10.40 17.12 -22.52
N PRO A 325 -11.35 16.23 -22.82
CA PRO A 325 -12.65 16.60 -23.38
C PRO A 325 -13.43 17.55 -22.47
N ASP A 326 -14.29 18.38 -23.07
CA ASP A 326 -15.27 19.25 -22.40
C ASP A 326 -14.69 20.26 -21.39
N THR A 327 -13.43 20.66 -21.58
CA THR A 327 -12.74 21.56 -20.63
C THR A 327 -12.31 22.91 -21.22
N ALA A 328 -12.52 23.17 -22.51
CA ALA A 328 -12.15 24.46 -23.12
C ALA A 328 -12.85 25.66 -22.48
N ALA A 329 -14.10 25.50 -22.01
CA ALA A 329 -14.88 26.53 -21.34
C ALA A 329 -14.51 26.76 -19.86
N GLN A 330 -13.65 25.91 -19.29
CA GLN A 330 -13.22 26.04 -17.88
C GLN A 330 -12.54 27.41 -17.62
N PRO A 331 -12.70 27.98 -16.42
CA PRO A 331 -12.08 29.24 -16.08
C PRO A 331 -10.55 29.12 -16.07
N ARG A 332 -9.86 30.26 -16.23
CA ARG A 332 -8.39 30.30 -16.25
C ARG A 332 -7.76 29.62 -15.02
N LYS A 333 -8.41 29.72 -13.86
CA LYS A 333 -7.98 29.06 -12.60
C LYS A 333 -7.83 27.53 -12.75
N PHE A 334 -8.62 26.89 -13.61
CA PHE A 334 -8.49 25.45 -13.89
C PHE A 334 -7.14 25.14 -14.54
N PHE A 335 -6.74 25.91 -15.55
CA PHE A 335 -5.47 25.73 -16.28
C PHE A 335 -4.27 26.12 -15.42
N ASP A 336 -4.34 27.27 -14.75
CA ASP A 336 -3.26 27.73 -13.86
C ASP A 336 -3.06 26.74 -12.71
N GLY A 337 -4.14 26.21 -12.11
CA GLY A 337 -4.06 25.23 -11.04
C GLY A 337 -3.50 23.86 -11.45
N LEU A 338 -3.71 23.40 -12.69
CA LEU A 338 -3.01 22.23 -13.22
C LEU A 338 -1.54 22.52 -13.51
N GLY A 339 -1.22 23.76 -13.93
CA GLY A 339 0.15 24.24 -14.07
C GLY A 339 0.91 24.22 -12.73
N ASP A 340 0.31 24.77 -11.67
CA ASP A 340 0.87 24.77 -10.31
C ASP A 340 1.08 23.33 -9.80
N TYR A 341 0.12 22.44 -10.08
CA TYR A 341 0.25 21.02 -9.72
C TYR A 341 1.40 20.34 -10.47
N ALA A 342 1.55 20.58 -11.78
CA ALA A 342 2.68 20.06 -12.53
C ALA A 342 4.03 20.56 -11.98
N VAL A 343 4.11 21.84 -11.60
CA VAL A 343 5.30 22.43 -10.97
C VAL A 343 5.60 21.77 -9.62
N SER A 344 4.58 21.43 -8.83
CA SER A 344 4.77 20.68 -7.58
C SER A 344 5.33 19.26 -7.79
N LEU A 345 5.14 18.69 -8.98
CA LEU A 345 5.71 17.40 -9.40
C LEU A 345 7.12 17.52 -10.02
N GLY A 346 7.67 18.75 -10.14
CA GLY A 346 9.00 19.01 -10.69
C GLY A 346 9.01 19.60 -12.10
N ALA A 347 7.85 19.83 -12.74
CA ALA A 347 7.81 20.47 -14.05
C ALA A 347 8.33 21.91 -14.01
N LYS A 348 8.93 22.36 -15.10
CA LYS A 348 9.27 23.78 -15.32
C LYS A 348 8.05 24.62 -15.70
N GLY A 349 6.95 24.00 -16.05
CA GLY A 349 5.67 24.57 -16.45
C GLY A 349 4.83 23.55 -17.21
N LEU A 350 3.53 23.87 -17.39
CA LEU A 350 2.58 23.06 -18.16
C LEU A 350 1.98 23.94 -19.26
N ALA A 351 2.28 23.61 -20.52
CA ALA A 351 1.70 24.33 -21.65
C ALA A 351 0.28 23.81 -21.95
N TRP A 352 -0.57 24.66 -22.53
CA TRP A 352 -1.91 24.25 -22.90
C TRP A 352 -2.49 25.03 -24.08
N VAL A 353 -3.46 24.42 -24.77
CA VAL A 353 -4.34 25.05 -25.76
C VAL A 353 -5.79 24.64 -25.51
N ARG A 354 -6.73 25.44 -26.04
CA ARG A 354 -8.17 25.17 -26.10
C ARG A 354 -8.61 25.04 -27.55
N VAL A 355 -9.57 24.20 -27.79
CA VAL A 355 -10.22 24.04 -29.10
C VAL A 355 -11.51 24.85 -29.10
N GLY A 356 -11.60 25.89 -29.93
CA GLY A 356 -12.79 26.72 -30.08
C GLY A 356 -13.91 25.99 -30.85
N GLU A 357 -15.09 26.60 -30.89
CA GLU A 357 -16.25 26.10 -31.65
C GLU A 357 -15.99 26.00 -33.15
N ASP A 358 -15.09 26.83 -33.67
CA ASP A 358 -14.63 26.84 -35.05
C ASP A 358 -13.45 25.88 -35.32
N GLY A 359 -13.04 25.11 -34.30
CA GLY A 359 -11.88 24.22 -34.35
C GLY A 359 -10.53 24.93 -34.21
N ALA A 360 -10.50 26.26 -34.04
CA ALA A 360 -9.26 26.99 -33.86
C ALA A 360 -8.61 26.72 -32.49
N LEU A 361 -7.28 26.54 -32.47
CA LEU A 361 -6.53 26.39 -31.24
C LEU A 361 -6.17 27.76 -30.65
N THR A 362 -6.52 27.98 -29.40
CA THR A 362 -6.22 29.20 -28.66
C THR A 362 -5.48 28.87 -27.35
N GLY A 363 -4.61 29.76 -26.88
CA GLY A 363 -3.87 29.54 -25.65
C GLY A 363 -2.43 30.04 -25.71
N PRO A 364 -1.66 29.89 -24.62
CA PRO A 364 -0.32 30.45 -24.51
C PRO A 364 0.66 30.01 -25.60
N ILE A 365 0.53 28.77 -26.06
CA ILE A 365 1.46 28.19 -27.07
C ILE A 365 0.88 28.17 -28.48
N ALA A 366 -0.40 28.53 -28.68
CA ALA A 366 -1.06 28.49 -29.99
C ALA A 366 -0.27 29.23 -31.09
N LYS A 367 0.36 30.35 -30.77
CA LYS A 367 1.19 31.15 -31.70
C LYS A 367 2.45 30.46 -32.21
N PHE A 368 2.88 29.37 -31.57
CA PHE A 368 4.05 28.58 -31.98
C PHE A 368 3.67 27.34 -32.80
N LEU A 369 2.36 27.09 -32.99
CA LEU A 369 1.86 25.98 -33.78
C LEU A 369 1.69 26.43 -35.25
N THR A 370 2.29 25.72 -36.17
CA THR A 370 2.06 25.89 -37.60
C THR A 370 0.70 25.28 -37.99
N GLU A 371 0.17 25.62 -39.16
CA GLU A 371 -1.07 25.01 -39.67
C GLU A 371 -0.93 23.48 -39.78
N GLU A 372 0.25 23.00 -40.18
CA GLU A 372 0.56 21.57 -40.24
C GLU A 372 0.54 20.93 -38.83
N ASN A 373 1.19 21.55 -37.82
CA ASN A 373 1.11 21.08 -36.43
C ASN A 373 -0.33 21.01 -35.94
N VAL A 374 -1.14 22.04 -36.20
CA VAL A 374 -2.56 22.06 -35.81
C VAL A 374 -3.32 20.88 -36.44
N LYS A 375 -3.10 20.63 -37.73
CA LYS A 375 -3.74 19.51 -38.43
C LYS A 375 -3.34 18.17 -37.83
N VAL A 376 -2.05 17.90 -37.66
CA VAL A 376 -1.53 16.64 -37.10
C VAL A 376 -2.02 16.44 -35.67
N LEU A 377 -1.99 17.48 -34.83
CA LEU A 377 -2.49 17.41 -33.46
C LEU A 377 -4.00 17.12 -33.43
N THR A 378 -4.78 17.76 -34.30
CA THR A 378 -6.23 17.56 -34.37
C THR A 378 -6.55 16.11 -34.73
N GLU A 379 -5.88 15.55 -35.73
CA GLU A 379 -6.08 14.16 -36.18
C GLU A 379 -5.60 13.15 -35.12
N ARG A 380 -4.36 13.31 -34.62
CA ARG A 380 -3.72 12.35 -33.69
C ARG A 380 -4.36 12.33 -32.31
N LEU A 381 -4.77 13.48 -31.80
CA LEU A 381 -5.38 13.63 -30.48
C LEU A 381 -6.92 13.52 -30.52
N GLY A 382 -7.53 13.37 -31.70
CA GLY A 382 -8.99 13.34 -31.87
C GLY A 382 -9.66 14.61 -31.34
N LEU A 383 -9.09 15.79 -31.61
CA LEU A 383 -9.58 17.03 -31.05
C LEU A 383 -10.91 17.44 -31.65
N ALA A 384 -11.84 17.85 -30.77
CA ALA A 384 -13.13 18.41 -31.12
C ALA A 384 -13.34 19.73 -30.38
N ALA A 385 -14.30 20.53 -30.85
CA ALA A 385 -14.72 21.74 -30.15
C ALA A 385 -15.02 21.43 -28.67
N GLY A 386 -14.57 22.30 -27.77
CA GLY A 386 -14.73 22.11 -26.35
C GLY A 386 -13.59 21.35 -25.64
N HIS A 387 -12.65 20.74 -26.36
CA HIS A 387 -11.49 20.08 -25.77
C HIS A 387 -10.43 21.09 -25.30
N ALA A 388 -9.66 20.72 -24.29
CA ALA A 388 -8.38 21.35 -24.01
C ALA A 388 -7.27 20.30 -24.10
N VAL A 389 -6.05 20.75 -24.35
CA VAL A 389 -4.86 19.88 -24.41
C VAL A 389 -3.78 20.48 -23.54
N PHE A 390 -3.20 19.65 -22.68
CA PHE A 390 -2.03 20.00 -21.87
C PHE A 390 -0.79 19.32 -22.43
N PHE A 391 0.37 19.99 -22.32
CA PHE A 391 1.62 19.50 -22.87
C PHE A 391 2.73 19.58 -21.82
N GLY A 392 3.42 18.43 -21.63
CA GLY A 392 4.67 18.35 -20.89
C GLY A 392 5.83 18.08 -21.83
N ALA A 393 7.02 18.60 -21.52
CA ALA A 393 8.23 18.35 -22.29
C ALA A 393 9.46 18.20 -21.38
N GLY A 394 10.28 17.19 -21.63
CA GLY A 394 11.48 16.86 -20.85
C GLY A 394 12.16 15.59 -21.33
N GLU A 395 13.02 15.02 -20.49
CA GLU A 395 13.48 13.64 -20.66
C GLU A 395 12.30 12.68 -20.53
N PHE A 396 12.34 11.54 -21.23
CA PHE A 396 11.17 10.65 -21.36
C PHE A 396 10.59 10.22 -20.01
N ASP A 397 11.40 9.75 -19.08
CA ASP A 397 10.94 9.23 -17.79
C ASP A 397 10.45 10.36 -16.89
N GLU A 398 11.16 11.51 -16.85
CA GLU A 398 10.76 12.68 -16.09
C GLU A 398 9.40 13.23 -16.55
N VAL A 399 9.25 13.47 -17.86
CA VAL A 399 8.02 14.02 -18.40
C VAL A 399 6.85 13.04 -18.30
N SER A 400 7.10 11.74 -18.46
CA SER A 400 6.10 10.69 -18.31
C SER A 400 5.56 10.64 -16.88
N LYS A 401 6.43 10.65 -15.87
CA LYS A 401 6.07 10.68 -14.45
C LYS A 401 5.25 11.92 -14.09
N ILE A 402 5.67 13.10 -14.53
CA ILE A 402 4.94 14.35 -14.28
C ILE A 402 3.55 14.30 -14.95
N MET A 403 3.50 13.93 -16.24
CA MET A 403 2.25 13.91 -17.00
C MET A 403 1.30 12.81 -16.53
N SER A 404 1.80 11.73 -15.93
CA SER A 404 0.98 10.73 -15.26
C SER A 404 0.20 11.34 -14.08
N GLY A 405 0.87 12.12 -13.23
CA GLY A 405 0.21 12.85 -12.15
C GLY A 405 -0.80 13.88 -12.67
N VAL A 406 -0.40 14.67 -13.66
CA VAL A 406 -1.29 15.66 -14.32
C VAL A 406 -2.52 14.97 -14.92
N ARG A 407 -2.40 13.79 -15.51
CA ARG A 407 -3.50 13.00 -16.08
C ARG A 407 -4.57 12.69 -15.04
N VAL A 408 -4.14 12.18 -13.88
CA VAL A 408 -5.08 11.81 -12.80
C VAL A 408 -5.75 13.06 -12.23
N GLU A 409 -4.99 14.12 -11.96
CA GLU A 409 -5.50 15.36 -11.41
C GLU A 409 -6.45 16.08 -12.39
N ALA A 410 -6.11 16.09 -13.70
CA ALA A 410 -6.97 16.64 -14.72
C ALA A 410 -8.31 15.88 -14.82
N ALA A 411 -8.27 14.54 -14.75
CA ALA A 411 -9.47 13.72 -14.75
C ALA A 411 -10.39 14.03 -13.56
N LYS A 412 -9.82 14.16 -12.35
CA LYS A 412 -10.57 14.54 -11.15
C LYS A 412 -11.24 15.91 -11.31
N ARG A 413 -10.48 16.92 -11.69
CA ARG A 413 -10.99 18.30 -11.87
C ARG A 413 -11.99 18.44 -13.01
N ALA A 414 -11.89 17.60 -14.03
CA ALA A 414 -12.81 17.57 -15.17
C ALA A 414 -14.07 16.69 -14.95
N GLY A 415 -14.19 16.01 -13.78
CA GLY A 415 -15.29 15.07 -13.53
C GLY A 415 -15.21 13.79 -14.39
N GLN A 416 -14.02 13.44 -14.86
CA GLN A 416 -13.75 12.26 -15.71
C GLN A 416 -12.96 11.18 -14.95
N PHE A 417 -13.13 11.16 -13.63
CA PHE A 417 -12.52 10.20 -12.73
C PHE A 417 -13.62 9.33 -12.12
N GLU A 418 -13.46 8.02 -12.18
CA GLU A 418 -14.41 7.07 -11.58
C GLU A 418 -14.17 6.97 -10.08
N GLU A 419 -15.17 7.26 -9.28
CA GLU A 419 -15.14 7.09 -7.83
C GLU A 419 -15.80 5.77 -7.42
N ASN A 420 -15.51 5.30 -6.23
CA ASN A 420 -16.13 4.11 -5.64
C ASN A 420 -16.00 2.82 -6.48
N VAL A 421 -14.85 2.63 -7.12
CA VAL A 421 -14.55 1.45 -7.93
C VAL A 421 -13.13 0.95 -7.66
N PHE A 422 -12.90 -0.34 -7.91
CA PHE A 422 -11.56 -0.94 -7.94
C PHE A 422 -11.22 -1.29 -9.38
N ARG A 423 -10.31 -0.54 -9.99
CA ARG A 423 -9.83 -0.76 -11.36
C ARG A 423 -8.50 -1.50 -11.31
N PHE A 424 -8.57 -2.78 -11.60
CA PHE A 424 -7.40 -3.65 -11.70
C PHE A 424 -6.84 -3.71 -13.11
N CYS A 425 -5.54 -3.93 -13.23
CA CYS A 425 -4.88 -4.38 -14.44
C CYS A 425 -3.63 -5.20 -14.12
N TRP A 426 -3.18 -5.95 -15.12
CA TRP A 426 -1.85 -6.52 -15.17
C TRP A 426 -0.97 -5.64 -16.05
N ILE A 427 0.22 -5.33 -15.60
CA ILE A 427 1.29 -4.82 -16.44
C ILE A 427 2.17 -6.02 -16.78
N VAL A 428 2.42 -6.20 -18.07
CA VAL A 428 3.13 -7.38 -18.62
C VAL A 428 4.25 -6.93 -19.55
N ASP A 429 5.07 -7.88 -20.02
CA ASP A 429 6.14 -7.62 -20.99
C ASP A 429 7.14 -6.55 -20.54
N PHE A 430 7.62 -6.70 -19.29
CA PHE A 430 8.65 -5.82 -18.77
C PHE A 430 9.98 -6.02 -19.53
N PRO A 431 10.78 -4.94 -19.72
CA PRO A 431 12.14 -5.08 -20.16
C PRO A 431 12.95 -5.87 -19.12
N MET A 432 13.82 -6.75 -19.57
CA MET A 432 14.68 -7.53 -18.66
C MET A 432 15.81 -6.68 -18.08
N TYR A 433 16.31 -5.75 -18.88
CA TYR A 433 17.42 -4.88 -18.54
C TYR A 433 17.05 -3.42 -18.73
N GLU A 434 17.74 -2.58 -17.98
CA GLU A 434 17.73 -1.12 -18.13
C GLU A 434 19.16 -0.60 -18.12
N LYS A 435 19.30 0.65 -18.52
CA LYS A 435 20.58 1.35 -18.46
C LYS A 435 20.59 2.21 -17.21
N ASP A 436 21.49 1.91 -16.27
CA ASP A 436 21.69 2.73 -15.09
C ASP A 436 22.06 4.16 -15.47
N GLU A 437 21.32 5.13 -14.98
CA GLU A 437 21.46 6.54 -15.36
C GLU A 437 22.80 7.17 -14.93
N GLU A 438 23.36 6.71 -13.80
CA GLU A 438 24.59 7.26 -13.25
C GLU A 438 25.85 6.64 -13.89
N THR A 439 25.85 5.32 -14.01
CA THR A 439 27.02 4.56 -14.50
C THR A 439 26.97 4.28 -16.00
N GLY A 440 25.80 4.34 -16.62
CA GLY A 440 25.57 3.98 -18.01
C GLY A 440 25.69 2.50 -18.31
N LYS A 441 25.81 1.64 -17.28
CA LYS A 441 25.91 0.18 -17.43
C LYS A 441 24.54 -0.46 -17.60
N ILE A 442 24.53 -1.63 -18.22
CA ILE A 442 23.34 -2.48 -18.26
C ILE A 442 23.18 -3.16 -16.89
N ASP A 443 21.99 -3.11 -16.34
CA ASP A 443 21.59 -3.83 -15.11
C ASP A 443 20.19 -4.41 -15.28
N PHE A 444 19.77 -5.28 -14.38
CA PHE A 444 18.39 -5.78 -14.37
C PHE A 444 17.41 -4.66 -14.05
N SER A 445 16.33 -4.57 -14.83
CA SER A 445 15.34 -3.51 -14.58
C SER A 445 14.53 -3.74 -13.31
N HIS A 446 14.23 -5.01 -12.97
CA HIS A 446 13.42 -5.35 -11.80
C HIS A 446 13.92 -6.63 -11.12
N ASN A 447 13.44 -7.82 -11.54
CA ASN A 447 13.73 -9.09 -10.89
C ASN A 447 14.72 -9.94 -11.71
N PRO A 448 15.94 -10.18 -11.24
CA PRO A 448 16.95 -10.95 -11.96
C PRO A 448 16.59 -12.43 -12.16
N PHE A 449 15.60 -12.93 -11.42
CA PHE A 449 15.16 -14.34 -11.52
C PHE A 449 14.03 -14.55 -12.54
N SER A 450 13.70 -13.55 -13.34
CA SER A 450 12.68 -13.68 -14.39
C SER A 450 13.25 -14.39 -15.61
N MET A 451 12.43 -15.25 -16.25
CA MET A 451 12.80 -15.91 -17.51
C MET A 451 12.70 -14.92 -18.67
N PRO A 452 13.74 -14.75 -19.49
CA PRO A 452 13.62 -14.00 -20.75
C PRO A 452 12.63 -14.69 -21.69
N GLN A 453 11.79 -13.92 -22.39
CA GLN A 453 10.69 -14.48 -23.21
C GLN A 453 11.18 -15.38 -24.34
N GLY A 454 12.31 -15.10 -24.95
CA GLY A 454 12.94 -15.94 -25.96
C GLY A 454 14.01 -16.90 -25.42
N GLY A 455 14.17 -17.02 -24.09
CA GLY A 455 15.16 -17.89 -23.47
C GLY A 455 16.60 -17.52 -23.82
N MET A 456 17.48 -18.53 -23.95
CA MET A 456 18.89 -18.33 -24.32
C MET A 456 19.08 -17.61 -25.64
N LYS A 457 18.21 -17.87 -26.61
CA LYS A 457 18.30 -17.25 -27.93
C LYS A 457 18.20 -15.72 -27.87
N ASP A 458 17.29 -15.17 -27.08
CA ASP A 458 17.17 -13.71 -26.93
C ASP A 458 18.42 -13.11 -26.27
N LEU A 459 18.99 -13.81 -25.28
CA LEU A 459 20.23 -13.38 -24.61
C LEU A 459 21.47 -13.38 -25.52
N GLU A 460 21.48 -14.21 -26.55
CA GLU A 460 22.60 -14.33 -27.50
C GLU A 460 22.47 -13.41 -28.73
N GLU A 461 21.23 -13.15 -29.21
CA GLU A 461 20.99 -12.53 -30.51
C GLU A 461 20.46 -11.07 -30.41
N LYS A 462 19.81 -10.68 -29.30
CA LYS A 462 19.19 -9.34 -29.19
C LYS A 462 20.08 -8.33 -28.47
N ASP A 463 19.82 -7.04 -28.71
CA ASP A 463 20.31 -5.99 -27.83
C ASP A 463 19.70 -6.18 -26.43
N PRO A 464 20.49 -6.11 -25.35
CA PRO A 464 19.98 -6.28 -24.01
C PRO A 464 18.74 -5.44 -23.66
N LEU A 465 18.67 -4.20 -24.15
CA LEU A 465 17.54 -3.28 -23.92
C LEU A 465 16.25 -3.65 -24.70
N ASP A 466 16.34 -4.58 -25.65
CA ASP A 466 15.19 -5.11 -26.40
C ASP A 466 14.70 -6.46 -25.87
N ILE A 467 15.35 -7.01 -24.87
CA ILE A 467 14.97 -8.30 -24.26
C ILE A 467 13.83 -8.09 -23.27
N LEU A 468 12.73 -8.80 -23.48
CA LEU A 468 11.59 -8.82 -22.57
C LEU A 468 11.66 -10.02 -21.63
N ALA A 469 11.22 -9.84 -20.40
CA ALA A 469 11.07 -10.89 -19.40
C ALA A 469 9.60 -11.31 -19.22
N TRP A 470 9.36 -12.56 -18.84
CA TRP A 470 8.07 -13.03 -18.32
C TRP A 470 7.85 -12.50 -16.90
N GLN A 471 7.83 -11.19 -16.79
CA GLN A 471 7.57 -10.46 -15.55
C GLN A 471 6.24 -9.72 -15.66
N TYR A 472 5.54 -9.60 -14.55
CA TYR A 472 4.23 -8.98 -14.49
C TYR A 472 3.95 -8.38 -13.12
N ASP A 473 3.19 -7.28 -13.13
CA ASP A 473 2.71 -6.62 -11.92
C ASP A 473 1.18 -6.57 -11.93
N ILE A 474 0.57 -6.73 -10.75
CA ILE A 474 -0.84 -6.47 -10.54
C ILE A 474 -1.03 -5.10 -9.90
N VAL A 475 -1.83 -4.27 -10.53
CA VAL A 475 -2.08 -2.89 -10.12
C VAL A 475 -3.57 -2.70 -9.83
N CYS A 476 -3.89 -1.95 -8.78
CA CYS A 476 -5.24 -1.53 -8.45
C CYS A 476 -5.25 -0.05 -8.09
N ASN A 477 -6.06 0.74 -8.79
CA ASN A 477 -6.25 2.17 -8.49
C ASN A 477 -4.94 2.97 -8.40
N GLY A 478 -3.96 2.66 -9.25
CA GLY A 478 -2.67 3.35 -9.26
C GLY A 478 -1.67 2.84 -8.21
N ILE A 479 -2.01 1.78 -7.49
CA ILE A 479 -1.14 1.13 -6.50
C ILE A 479 -0.73 -0.24 -7.02
N GLU A 480 0.57 -0.45 -7.14
CA GLU A 480 1.15 -1.77 -7.38
C GLU A 480 0.91 -2.66 -6.15
N LEU A 481 0.09 -3.68 -6.30
CA LEU A 481 -0.15 -4.64 -5.22
C LEU A 481 0.93 -5.70 -5.14
N SER A 482 1.51 -6.05 -6.28
CA SER A 482 2.51 -7.10 -6.36
C SER A 482 3.25 -7.11 -7.68
N SER A 483 4.49 -7.62 -7.63
CA SER A 483 5.25 -8.10 -8.77
C SER A 483 5.36 -9.62 -8.74
N GLY A 484 5.47 -10.22 -9.94
CA GLY A 484 5.66 -11.64 -10.13
C GLY A 484 6.41 -11.95 -11.41
N ALA A 485 6.77 -13.21 -11.61
CA ALA A 485 7.43 -13.67 -12.84
C ALA A 485 7.25 -15.18 -13.05
N ILE A 486 7.37 -15.63 -14.30
CA ILE A 486 7.82 -16.98 -14.60
C ILE A 486 9.32 -17.00 -14.37
N ARG A 487 9.78 -17.95 -13.57
CA ARG A 487 11.14 -17.95 -13.05
C ARG A 487 12.14 -18.52 -14.05
N ASN A 488 13.30 -17.92 -14.06
CA ASN A 488 14.45 -18.53 -14.72
C ASN A 488 14.91 -19.73 -13.91
N HIS A 489 14.68 -20.93 -14.41
CA HIS A 489 15.01 -22.19 -13.75
C HIS A 489 16.12 -22.99 -14.47
N GLU A 490 16.68 -22.40 -15.53
CA GLU A 490 17.76 -22.99 -16.34
C GLU A 490 19.11 -22.35 -15.94
N PRO A 491 20.07 -23.15 -15.40
CA PRO A 491 21.35 -22.62 -14.91
C PRO A 491 22.14 -21.82 -15.93
N GLU A 492 22.19 -22.28 -17.18
CA GLU A 492 22.94 -21.64 -18.26
C GLU A 492 22.31 -20.29 -18.64
N VAL A 493 20.97 -20.26 -18.71
CA VAL A 493 20.22 -19.00 -18.98
C VAL A 493 20.43 -18.01 -17.85
N MET A 494 20.43 -18.47 -16.58
CA MET A 494 20.68 -17.60 -15.43
C MET A 494 22.09 -17.02 -15.48
N LEU A 495 23.12 -17.85 -15.68
CA LEU A 495 24.51 -17.37 -15.74
C LEU A 495 24.71 -16.36 -16.89
N LYS A 496 24.12 -16.64 -18.06
CA LYS A 496 24.19 -15.73 -19.21
C LYS A 496 23.48 -14.40 -18.97
N ALA A 497 22.33 -14.44 -18.31
CA ALA A 497 21.59 -13.24 -17.94
C ALA A 497 22.40 -12.33 -17.00
N PHE A 498 23.04 -12.91 -15.99
CA PHE A 498 23.90 -12.16 -15.06
C PHE A 498 25.19 -11.67 -15.71
N GLU A 499 25.78 -12.43 -16.66
CA GLU A 499 26.94 -12.00 -17.44
C GLU A 499 26.63 -10.70 -18.22
N ILE A 500 25.46 -10.59 -18.86
CA ILE A 500 25.01 -9.39 -19.58
C ILE A 500 24.90 -8.19 -18.64
N ALA A 501 24.42 -8.38 -17.41
CA ALA A 501 24.36 -7.36 -16.38
C ALA A 501 25.74 -7.06 -15.73
N GLY A 502 26.83 -7.69 -16.22
CA GLY A 502 28.20 -7.42 -15.79
C GLY A 502 28.65 -8.16 -14.54
N TYR A 503 27.95 -9.20 -14.12
CA TYR A 503 28.35 -10.03 -12.97
C TYR A 503 29.28 -11.16 -13.41
N GLU A 504 30.37 -11.36 -12.67
CA GLU A 504 31.27 -12.48 -12.87
C GLU A 504 30.61 -13.81 -12.49
N ALA A 505 30.73 -14.85 -13.33
CA ALA A 505 30.13 -16.15 -13.11
C ALA A 505 30.44 -16.76 -11.73
N GLU A 506 31.68 -16.63 -11.27
CA GLU A 506 32.13 -17.11 -9.94
C GLU A 506 31.39 -16.41 -8.80
N THR A 507 31.04 -15.14 -8.96
CA THR A 507 30.27 -14.36 -7.98
C THR A 507 28.84 -14.88 -7.93
N VAL A 508 28.20 -15.07 -9.08
CA VAL A 508 26.84 -15.62 -9.19
C VAL A 508 26.78 -17.04 -8.59
N GLU A 509 27.76 -17.90 -8.93
CA GLU A 509 27.84 -19.24 -8.38
C GLU A 509 28.06 -19.28 -6.85
N ARG A 510 28.76 -18.32 -6.29
CA ARG A 510 28.96 -18.20 -4.85
C ARG A 510 27.69 -17.69 -4.14
N GLU A 511 27.09 -16.64 -4.64
CA GLU A 511 25.93 -15.96 -4.02
C GLU A 511 24.66 -16.78 -4.13
N PHE A 512 24.45 -17.45 -5.27
CA PHE A 512 23.29 -18.28 -5.55
C PHE A 512 23.59 -19.79 -5.52
N ALA A 513 24.66 -20.21 -4.83
CA ALA A 513 25.13 -21.59 -4.80
C ALA A 513 24.01 -22.62 -4.49
N GLY A 514 23.12 -22.30 -3.56
CA GLY A 514 22.00 -23.16 -3.17
C GLY A 514 21.00 -23.37 -4.30
N MET A 515 20.61 -22.29 -4.97
CA MET A 515 19.64 -22.31 -6.07
C MET A 515 20.22 -22.97 -7.32
N LEU A 516 21.42 -22.57 -7.75
CA LEU A 516 22.07 -23.17 -8.93
C LEU A 516 22.29 -24.67 -8.76
N ARG A 517 22.67 -25.11 -7.54
CA ARG A 517 22.76 -26.53 -7.21
C ARG A 517 21.42 -27.24 -7.39
N ALA A 518 20.34 -26.63 -6.88
CA ALA A 518 19.00 -27.18 -6.98
C ALA A 518 18.52 -27.24 -8.45
N PHE A 519 18.73 -26.19 -9.23
CA PHE A 519 18.37 -26.17 -10.66
C PHE A 519 19.08 -27.28 -11.46
N ARG A 520 20.37 -27.52 -11.18
CA ARG A 520 21.15 -28.61 -11.82
C ARG A 520 20.66 -30.01 -11.47
N LEU A 521 19.82 -30.15 -10.45
CA LEU A 521 19.24 -31.43 -10.00
C LEU A 521 17.79 -31.66 -10.47
N GLY A 522 17.29 -30.80 -11.36
CA GLY A 522 15.99 -30.93 -11.99
C GLY A 522 14.94 -29.98 -11.42
N ALA A 523 14.95 -28.74 -11.87
CA ALA A 523 13.94 -27.75 -11.55
C ALA A 523 12.79 -27.81 -12.57
N PRO A 524 11.53 -27.83 -12.14
CA PRO A 524 10.39 -27.68 -13.05
C PRO A 524 10.28 -26.23 -13.53
N PRO A 525 9.64 -25.94 -14.68
CA PRO A 525 9.14 -24.61 -14.97
C PRO A 525 8.21 -24.17 -13.82
N HIS A 526 8.39 -22.95 -13.31
CA HIS A 526 7.58 -22.46 -12.21
C HIS A 526 7.44 -20.94 -12.26
N GLY A 527 6.45 -20.41 -11.58
CA GLY A 527 6.17 -19.00 -11.51
C GLY A 527 5.32 -18.64 -10.31
N GLY A 528 5.32 -17.39 -9.95
CA GLY A 528 4.58 -16.92 -8.78
C GLY A 528 4.54 -15.40 -8.65
N ILE A 529 3.93 -14.97 -7.56
CA ILE A 529 3.66 -13.56 -7.26
C ILE A 529 3.59 -13.37 -5.75
N ALA A 530 3.73 -12.14 -5.28
CA ALA A 530 3.72 -11.85 -3.84
C ALA A 530 2.91 -10.58 -3.48
N PRO A 531 1.55 -10.60 -3.57
CA PRO A 531 0.71 -9.46 -3.21
C PRO A 531 0.92 -8.98 -1.78
N GLY A 532 1.14 -7.66 -1.62
CA GLY A 532 1.28 -7.02 -0.32
C GLY A 532 -0.06 -6.99 0.44
N VAL A 533 -0.14 -7.75 1.53
CA VAL A 533 -1.35 -7.81 2.37
C VAL A 533 -1.70 -6.43 2.93
N ASP A 534 -0.68 -5.68 3.32
CA ASP A 534 -0.85 -4.34 3.88
C ASP A 534 -1.45 -3.35 2.88
N ARG A 535 -1.01 -3.39 1.61
CA ARG A 535 -1.58 -2.57 0.51
C ARG A 535 -3.01 -2.98 0.17
N ILE A 536 -3.31 -4.28 0.16
CA ILE A 536 -4.68 -4.78 -0.04
C ILE A 536 -5.61 -4.23 1.04
N VAL A 537 -5.22 -4.35 2.31
CA VAL A 537 -6.02 -3.85 3.44
C VAL A 537 -6.16 -2.33 3.40
N MET A 538 -5.10 -1.60 3.06
CA MET A 538 -5.12 -0.14 2.90
C MET A 538 -6.18 0.30 1.87
N LEU A 539 -6.22 -0.34 0.70
CA LEU A 539 -7.22 -0.05 -0.33
C LEU A 539 -8.65 -0.40 0.11
N LEU A 540 -8.84 -1.53 0.79
CA LEU A 540 -10.16 -1.95 1.28
C LEU A 540 -10.67 -1.07 2.41
N ALA A 541 -9.76 -0.59 3.28
CA ALA A 541 -10.06 0.32 4.38
C ALA A 541 -10.25 1.77 3.93
N ASP A 542 -9.91 2.10 2.68
CA ASP A 542 -9.91 3.46 2.14
C ASP A 542 -8.99 4.41 2.93
N GLU A 543 -7.83 3.88 3.35
CA GLU A 543 -6.86 4.62 4.15
C GLU A 543 -5.74 5.19 3.27
N PRO A 544 -5.32 6.44 3.54
CA PRO A 544 -4.26 7.08 2.75
C PRO A 544 -2.86 6.58 3.10
N ASN A 545 -2.71 5.88 4.23
CA ASN A 545 -1.43 5.43 4.75
C ASN A 545 -1.52 4.00 5.29
N ILE A 546 -0.56 3.18 4.89
CA ILE A 546 -0.48 1.77 5.25
C ILE A 546 -0.38 1.54 6.78
N ARG A 547 0.24 2.48 7.53
CA ARG A 547 0.38 2.39 8.99
C ARG A 547 -0.96 2.46 9.74
N GLU A 548 -2.01 2.97 9.08
CA GLU A 548 -3.38 2.95 9.65
C GLU A 548 -4.00 1.55 9.65
N THR A 549 -3.41 0.59 8.95
CA THR A 549 -3.89 -0.80 8.85
C THR A 549 -3.00 -1.82 9.57
N ILE A 550 -1.94 -1.36 10.24
CA ILE A 550 -1.00 -2.18 11.01
C ILE A 550 -1.18 -1.89 12.49
N ALA A 551 -1.30 -2.93 13.32
CA ALA A 551 -1.56 -2.77 14.75
C ALA A 551 -0.45 -1.97 15.46
N PHE A 552 0.81 -2.33 15.24
CA PHE A 552 1.99 -1.70 15.86
C PHE A 552 3.05 -1.42 14.79
N PRO A 553 2.86 -0.39 13.94
CA PRO A 553 3.82 -0.05 12.89
C PRO A 553 5.01 0.73 13.47
N LEU A 554 6.14 0.69 12.77
CA LEU A 554 7.22 1.65 12.97
C LEU A 554 6.80 3.03 12.43
N ASN A 555 7.40 4.10 12.99
CA ASN A 555 7.23 5.46 12.44
C ASN A 555 8.02 5.64 11.14
N GLY A 556 7.95 6.84 10.54
CA GLY A 556 8.68 7.18 9.31
C GLY A 556 10.21 7.05 9.40
N ASN A 557 10.76 7.05 10.59
CA ASN A 557 12.20 6.88 10.88
C ASN A 557 12.58 5.45 11.29
N ALA A 558 11.73 4.46 11.00
CA ALA A 558 11.90 3.06 11.38
C ALA A 558 12.06 2.84 12.91
N GLN A 559 11.32 3.60 13.72
CA GLN A 559 11.35 3.51 15.19
C GLN A 559 10.00 3.02 15.73
N ASP A 560 10.03 2.11 16.70
CA ASP A 560 8.91 1.80 17.57
C ASP A 560 8.92 2.74 18.77
N LEU A 561 8.05 3.73 18.75
CA LEU A 561 7.98 4.76 19.82
C LEU A 561 7.38 4.22 21.11
N MET A 562 6.59 3.14 21.06
CA MET A 562 5.93 2.54 22.21
C MET A 562 6.89 1.61 22.97
N MET A 563 7.63 0.76 22.26
CA MET A 563 8.56 -0.21 22.84
C MET A 563 10.00 0.31 22.90
N GLY A 564 10.29 1.46 22.25
CA GLY A 564 11.59 2.10 22.24
C GLY A 564 12.64 1.37 21.38
N ALA A 565 12.21 0.74 20.27
CA ALA A 565 13.14 0.12 19.33
C ALA A 565 13.52 1.13 18.21
N PRO A 566 14.76 1.09 17.67
CA PRO A 566 15.91 0.27 18.10
C PRO A 566 16.50 0.73 19.45
N THR A 567 17.08 -0.20 20.21
CA THR A 567 17.67 0.08 21.52
C THR A 567 19.18 -0.10 21.53
N VAL A 568 19.84 0.56 22.48
CA VAL A 568 21.27 0.36 22.74
C VAL A 568 21.48 -0.98 23.45
N LEU A 569 22.42 -1.79 22.97
CA LEU A 569 22.82 -3.02 23.64
C LEU A 569 23.89 -2.75 24.71
N GLU A 570 23.77 -3.45 25.82
CA GLU A 570 24.77 -3.44 26.87
C GLU A 570 26.13 -4.02 26.37
N GLU A 571 27.23 -3.47 26.87
CA GLU A 571 28.58 -3.90 26.51
C GLU A 571 28.81 -5.41 26.72
N ALA A 572 28.23 -5.99 27.77
CA ALA A 572 28.30 -7.42 28.03
C ALA A 572 27.67 -8.24 26.87
N ARG A 573 26.58 -7.79 26.32
CA ARG A 573 25.92 -8.40 25.15
C ARG A 573 26.76 -8.28 23.89
N LEU A 574 27.32 -7.11 23.64
CA LEU A 574 28.21 -6.89 22.50
C LEU A 574 29.44 -7.83 22.54
N ARG A 575 30.04 -8.01 23.72
CA ARG A 575 31.17 -8.96 23.95
C ARG A 575 30.72 -10.41 23.71
N GLU A 576 29.57 -10.83 24.20
CA GLU A 576 29.02 -12.16 23.96
C GLU A 576 28.84 -12.46 22.46
N LEU A 577 28.44 -11.43 21.68
CA LEU A 577 28.26 -11.50 20.24
C LEU A 577 29.57 -11.30 19.44
N ASN A 578 30.70 -10.99 20.11
CA ASN A 578 31.96 -10.67 19.47
C ASN A 578 31.90 -9.42 18.57
N ILE A 579 31.12 -8.41 18.96
CA ILE A 579 30.88 -7.17 18.21
C ILE A 579 31.49 -6.01 18.97
N ALA A 580 32.16 -5.11 18.23
CA ALA A 580 32.61 -3.82 18.74
C ALA A 580 32.02 -2.69 17.92
N LEU A 581 31.45 -1.70 18.60
CA LEU A 581 30.95 -0.49 17.94
C LEU A 581 32.11 0.41 17.57
N ARG A 582 32.20 0.80 16.31
CA ARG A 582 33.09 1.89 15.89
C ARG A 582 32.47 3.22 16.37
N LYS A 583 33.32 4.14 16.88
CA LYS A 583 32.86 5.50 17.12
C LYS A 583 32.36 6.07 15.79
N PRO A 584 31.19 6.78 15.78
CA PRO A 584 30.77 7.48 14.59
C PRO A 584 31.91 8.36 14.08
N VAL A 585 32.27 8.25 12.83
CA VAL A 585 33.13 9.26 12.20
C VAL A 585 32.28 10.53 12.23
N GLU A 586 32.76 11.59 12.92
CA GLU A 586 32.14 12.90 12.83
C GLU A 586 32.21 13.35 11.35
N THR A 587 31.26 12.97 10.56
CA THR A 587 31.01 13.64 9.29
C THR A 587 30.54 15.03 9.69
N LYS A 588 31.35 16.06 9.41
CA LYS A 588 30.91 17.43 9.41
C LYS A 588 29.58 17.44 8.64
N ALA A 589 28.53 17.89 9.31
CA ALA A 589 27.22 18.03 8.71
C ALA A 589 27.38 18.84 7.41
N ALA A 590 27.46 18.15 6.29
CA ALA A 590 27.23 18.73 5.00
C ALA A 590 25.69 18.82 4.91
N ASP A 591 25.20 20.06 5.01
CA ASP A 591 23.87 20.54 4.71
C ASP A 591 22.86 19.47 4.25
N ALA A 592 22.31 18.73 5.18
CA ALA A 592 21.05 18.03 4.94
C ALA A 592 19.97 19.14 4.85
N LYS A 593 19.65 19.56 3.64
CA LYS A 593 18.41 20.28 3.40
C LYS A 593 17.27 19.41 3.92
N PRO A 594 16.36 19.94 4.75
CA PRO A 594 15.18 19.17 5.14
C PRO A 594 14.45 18.79 3.85
N VAL A 595 14.23 17.51 3.67
CA VAL A 595 13.30 16.99 2.65
C VAL A 595 11.96 17.62 2.99
N ALA A 596 11.49 18.53 2.14
CA ALA A 596 10.18 19.13 2.29
C ALA A 596 9.16 17.99 2.29
N GLU A 597 8.45 17.81 3.39
CA GLU A 597 7.25 16.99 3.45
C GLU A 597 6.35 17.42 2.30
N ALA A 598 6.13 16.52 1.35
CA ALA A 598 5.07 16.68 0.37
C ALA A 598 3.75 16.60 1.13
N VAL A 599 3.29 17.74 1.59
CA VAL A 599 1.94 17.90 2.13
C VAL A 599 0.97 17.62 0.99
N HIS A 600 0.33 16.48 1.02
CA HIS A 600 -0.82 16.17 0.18
C HIS A 600 -1.93 17.19 0.54
N PRO A 601 -2.47 17.97 -0.41
CA PRO A 601 -3.41 19.07 -0.11
C PRO A 601 -4.83 18.63 0.24
N ASP A 602 -5.12 17.37 0.50
CA ASP A 602 -6.47 16.84 0.76
C ASP A 602 -6.75 16.42 2.23
N ALA A 603 -6.01 16.95 3.21
CA ALA A 603 -6.30 16.70 4.63
C ALA A 603 -7.09 17.85 5.30
N ALA A 604 -7.94 18.56 4.54
CA ALA A 604 -8.84 19.57 5.11
C ALA A 604 -10.12 19.69 4.27
N ARG A 605 -11.05 18.72 4.46
CA ARG A 605 -12.52 18.93 4.50
C ARG A 605 -13.25 17.67 4.91
#